data_72919fc5a068d8fdf2122e32c2ef6615
#
_entry.id   72919fc5a068d8fdf2122e32c2ef6615
#
_cell.length_a   1.000
_cell.length_b   1.000
_cell.length_c   1.000
_cell.angle_alpha   90.00
_cell.angle_beta   90.00
_cell.angle_gamma   90.00
#
_symmetry.space_group_name_H-M   'P 1'
#
loop_
_entity.id
_entity.type
_entity.pdbx_description
1 polymer ?
#
loop_
_entity_poly.entity_id
_entity_poly.type
_entity_poly.pdbx_seq_one_letter_code
_entity_poly.pdbx_strand_id
1 'polypeptide(L)'
;LSEPGLRSAQDLYESGLGDGRSPLAPAEYHAIGDDGTRRRLPFERWLRRAADEEEQLLEWAAGPVLDIGCGAGRHLVALRRRGVAATGVEVSARAVRIARARGAEVIEGSIFEIPAWAGWGTALLLDGNIGIGGDPERLLARIAALLRPGGSALVELDPPRSQTRMLRLRLEGPHDVSDWIPWAWVGADAIAPIAAVAGLTLDDIRSTEQRWFARLRREQAP
;
A
#
# COMPACT_ATOMS: atom_id res chain seq x y z
N LEU A 1 18.16 -19.42 24.33
CA LEU A 1 17.40 -18.64 23.35
C LEU A 1 16.97 -19.62 22.26
N SER A 2 15.66 -19.89 22.12
CA SER A 2 15.14 -20.71 21.04
C SER A 2 15.39 -20.01 19.71
N GLU A 3 15.74 -20.77 18.66
CA GLU A 3 15.83 -20.20 17.32
C GLU A 3 14.48 -19.61 16.92
N PRO A 4 14.43 -18.43 16.26
CA PRO A 4 13.19 -17.85 15.82
C PRO A 4 12.50 -18.79 14.81
N GLY A 5 11.20 -19.03 15.02
CA GLY A 5 10.38 -19.85 14.10
C GLY A 5 10.25 -19.16 12.73
N LEU A 6 10.53 -19.89 11.65
CA LEU A 6 10.30 -19.39 10.29
C LEU A 6 8.80 -19.45 9.97
N ARG A 7 8.21 -18.33 9.56
CA ARG A 7 6.80 -18.18 9.19
C ARG A 7 6.66 -17.55 7.80
N SER A 8 5.47 -17.60 7.20
CA SER A 8 5.22 -16.77 6.03
C SER A 8 5.18 -15.28 6.41
N ALA A 9 5.55 -14.39 5.48
CA ALA A 9 5.45 -12.95 5.70
C ALA A 9 4.00 -12.53 6.00
N GLN A 10 3.03 -13.19 5.35
CA GLN A 10 1.61 -12.96 5.61
C GLN A 10 1.21 -13.34 7.04
N ASP A 11 1.63 -14.53 7.53
CA ASP A 11 1.33 -14.96 8.90
C ASP A 11 1.90 -14.01 9.95
N LEU A 12 3.12 -13.52 9.72
CA LEU A 12 3.77 -12.60 10.64
C LEU A 12 3.11 -11.21 10.62
N TYR A 13 2.72 -10.73 9.44
CA TYR A 13 1.90 -9.52 9.29
C TYR A 13 0.56 -9.67 10.03
N GLU A 14 -0.14 -10.79 9.86
CA GLU A 14 -1.39 -11.07 10.55
C GLU A 14 -1.24 -11.12 12.08
N SER A 15 -0.09 -11.60 12.56
CA SER A 15 0.22 -11.57 14.00
C SER A 15 0.35 -10.15 14.54
N GLY A 16 0.97 -9.24 13.78
CA GLY A 16 1.10 -7.83 14.14
C GLY A 16 -0.23 -7.08 14.14
N LEU A 17 -1.21 -7.50 13.32
CA LEU A 17 -2.57 -6.93 13.34
C LEU A 17 -3.37 -7.31 14.60
N GLY A 18 -3.00 -8.39 15.29
CA GLY A 18 -3.74 -8.86 16.47
C GLY A 18 -5.20 -9.17 16.16
N ASP A 19 -6.10 -8.82 17.08
CA ASP A 19 -7.56 -8.97 16.90
C ASP A 19 -8.22 -7.75 16.22
N GLY A 20 -7.43 -6.74 15.86
CA GLY A 20 -7.89 -5.50 15.24
C GLY A 20 -8.61 -4.52 16.16
N ARG A 21 -8.76 -4.85 17.45
CA ARG A 21 -9.48 -4.04 18.44
C ARG A 21 -8.59 -3.16 19.29
N SER A 22 -7.41 -3.64 19.60
CA SER A 22 -6.38 -2.88 20.30
C SER A 22 -5.02 -3.26 19.75
N PRO A 23 -4.12 -2.33 19.47
CA PRO A 23 -2.73 -2.70 19.37
C PRO A 23 -2.36 -3.27 20.73
N LEU A 24 -2.12 -4.58 20.80
CA LEU A 24 -1.31 -5.13 21.90
C LEU A 24 -0.12 -4.21 22.06
N ALA A 25 0.37 -4.00 23.30
CA ALA A 25 1.54 -3.18 23.58
C ALA A 25 2.56 -3.39 22.45
N PRO A 26 3.10 -2.35 21.83
CA PRO A 26 3.72 -2.44 20.51
C PRO A 26 4.87 -3.42 20.54
N ALA A 27 4.56 -4.67 20.22
CA ALA A 27 5.59 -5.60 19.84
C ALA A 27 6.27 -4.98 18.63
N GLU A 28 7.58 -4.77 18.73
CA GLU A 28 8.31 -4.11 17.67
C GLU A 28 8.45 -5.05 16.48
N TYR A 29 7.61 -4.86 15.49
CA TYR A 29 7.74 -5.51 14.19
C TYR A 29 8.56 -4.63 13.25
N HIS A 30 9.46 -5.25 12.51
CA HIS A 30 10.31 -4.57 11.56
C HIS A 30 10.28 -5.27 10.19
N ALA A 31 10.40 -4.48 9.15
CA ALA A 31 10.75 -4.92 7.81
C ALA A 31 12.26 -4.81 7.65
N ILE A 32 12.91 -5.93 7.31
CA ILE A 32 14.36 -6.04 7.12
C ILE A 32 14.64 -6.32 5.66
N GLY A 33 15.39 -5.43 5.01
CA GLY A 33 15.88 -5.66 3.66
C GLY A 33 17.12 -6.56 3.64
N ASP A 34 17.33 -7.30 2.56
CA ASP A 34 18.56 -8.09 2.34
C ASP A 34 19.81 -7.22 2.13
N ASP A 35 19.62 -5.90 2.01
CA ASP A 35 20.67 -4.87 2.03
C ASP A 35 20.99 -4.35 3.44
N GLY A 36 20.39 -4.92 4.49
CA GLY A 36 20.56 -4.53 5.88
C GLY A 36 19.66 -3.37 6.34
N THR A 37 18.85 -2.79 5.48
CA THR A 37 17.90 -1.73 5.88
C THR A 37 16.88 -2.29 6.85
N ARG A 38 16.57 -1.52 7.90
CA ARG A 38 15.56 -1.87 8.92
C ARG A 38 14.53 -0.75 9.02
N ARG A 39 13.24 -1.09 8.90
CA ARG A 39 12.11 -0.15 9.04
C ARG A 39 11.09 -0.72 10.02
N ARG A 40 10.66 0.09 10.98
CA ARG A 40 9.59 -0.27 11.91
C ARG A 40 8.25 -0.34 11.16
N LEU A 41 7.45 -1.37 11.44
CA LEU A 41 6.11 -1.52 10.90
C LEU A 41 5.10 -0.84 11.85
N PRO A 42 4.39 0.21 11.38
CA PRO A 42 3.52 1.02 12.24
C PRO A 42 2.10 0.42 12.34
N PHE A 43 1.96 -0.81 12.88
CA PHE A 43 0.66 -1.48 13.01
C PHE A 43 -0.37 -0.64 13.74
N GLU A 44 0.05 0.12 14.77
CA GLU A 44 -0.81 1.03 15.50
C GLU A 44 -1.42 2.11 14.60
N ARG A 45 -0.68 2.61 13.59
CA ARG A 45 -1.19 3.55 12.58
C ARG A 45 -2.18 2.86 11.66
N TRP A 46 -1.84 1.66 11.16
CA TRP A 46 -2.68 0.92 10.23
C TRP A 46 -4.03 0.50 10.81
N LEU A 47 -4.08 0.30 12.13
CA LEU A 47 -5.29 -0.06 12.85
C LEU A 47 -6.15 1.13 13.30
N ARG A 48 -5.61 2.35 13.30
CA ARG A 48 -6.34 3.58 13.64
C ARG A 48 -7.23 4.04 12.48
N ARG A 49 -7.95 5.13 12.70
CA ARG A 49 -8.60 5.89 11.63
C ARG A 49 -7.55 6.59 10.77
N ALA A 50 -7.91 6.93 9.53
CA ALA A 50 -7.09 7.81 8.71
C ALA A 50 -6.83 9.12 9.47
N ALA A 51 -5.59 9.59 9.45
CA ALA A 51 -5.20 10.87 10.03
C ALA A 51 -5.66 12.03 9.12
N ASP A 52 -5.69 13.25 9.67
CA ASP A 52 -6.15 14.44 8.93
C ASP A 52 -5.36 14.66 7.63
N GLU A 53 -4.06 14.40 7.64
CA GLU A 53 -3.20 14.53 6.44
C GLU A 53 -3.57 13.46 5.38
N GLU A 54 -3.92 12.26 5.82
CA GLU A 54 -4.38 11.20 4.91
C GLU A 54 -5.77 11.55 4.36
N GLU A 55 -6.64 12.14 5.15
CA GLU A 55 -7.94 12.63 4.69
C GLU A 55 -7.79 13.76 3.67
N GLN A 56 -6.82 14.67 3.85
CA GLN A 56 -6.49 15.70 2.85
C GLN A 56 -5.95 15.09 1.55
N LEU A 57 -5.10 14.06 1.64
CA LEU A 57 -4.63 13.32 0.46
C LEU A 57 -5.80 12.70 -0.32
N LEU A 58 -6.79 12.14 0.40
CA LEU A 58 -7.97 11.52 -0.20
C LEU A 58 -8.88 12.54 -0.95
N GLU A 59 -8.67 13.85 -0.78
CA GLU A 59 -9.33 14.87 -1.61
C GLU A 59 -8.92 14.82 -3.09
N TRP A 60 -7.76 14.25 -3.37
CA TRP A 60 -7.34 14.01 -4.76
C TRP A 60 -8.03 12.81 -5.40
N ALA A 61 -8.69 11.97 -4.61
CA ALA A 61 -9.31 10.76 -5.09
C ALA A 61 -10.67 11.05 -5.75
N ALA A 62 -10.81 10.66 -7.01
CA ALA A 62 -12.07 10.63 -7.73
C ALA A 62 -12.56 9.17 -7.85
N GLY A 63 -13.80 8.93 -7.44
CA GLY A 63 -14.37 7.57 -7.45
C GLY A 63 -14.72 7.03 -8.84
N PRO A 64 -14.88 5.71 -8.94
CA PRO A 64 -14.64 4.73 -7.88
C PRO A 64 -13.13 4.56 -7.57
N VAL A 65 -12.81 4.30 -6.29
CA VAL A 65 -11.43 4.18 -5.79
C VAL A 65 -11.08 2.72 -5.54
N LEU A 66 -9.89 2.30 -5.97
CA LEU A 66 -9.29 1.01 -5.64
C LEU A 66 -8.12 1.21 -4.67
N ASP A 67 -8.22 0.71 -3.44
CA ASP A 67 -7.16 0.77 -2.43
C ASP A 67 -6.37 -0.55 -2.44
N ILE A 68 -5.10 -0.50 -2.87
CA ILE A 68 -4.26 -1.68 -3.12
C ILE A 68 -3.39 -1.96 -1.90
N GLY A 69 -3.53 -3.17 -1.33
CA GLY A 69 -2.98 -3.51 -0.02
C GLY A 69 -3.68 -2.72 1.07
N CYS A 70 -5.01 -2.69 1.05
CA CYS A 70 -5.83 -1.82 1.90
C CYS A 70 -5.73 -2.14 3.40
N GLY A 71 -5.10 -3.26 3.78
CA GLY A 71 -4.94 -3.68 5.16
C GLY A 71 -6.27 -3.71 5.92
N ALA A 72 -6.28 -3.10 7.10
CA ALA A 72 -7.47 -2.98 7.96
C ALA A 72 -8.52 -1.97 7.46
N GLY A 73 -8.36 -1.40 6.25
CA GLY A 73 -9.36 -0.60 5.54
C GLY A 73 -9.55 0.83 6.04
N ARG A 74 -8.55 1.46 6.67
CA ARG A 74 -8.72 2.82 7.24
C ARG A 74 -9.07 3.88 6.19
N HIS A 75 -8.44 3.81 5.01
CA HIS A 75 -8.71 4.74 3.90
C HIS A 75 -10.08 4.49 3.28
N LEU A 76 -10.49 3.21 3.15
CA LEU A 76 -11.82 2.85 2.65
C LEU A 76 -12.95 3.39 3.54
N VAL A 77 -12.76 3.30 4.86
CA VAL A 77 -13.70 3.88 5.84
C VAL A 77 -13.76 5.40 5.72
N ALA A 78 -12.62 6.07 5.52
CA ALA A 78 -12.56 7.52 5.32
C ALA A 78 -13.28 7.94 4.02
N LEU A 79 -13.01 7.26 2.91
CA LEU A 79 -13.66 7.51 1.61
C LEU A 79 -15.18 7.30 1.69
N ARG A 80 -15.63 6.22 2.33
CA ARG A 80 -17.06 5.96 2.53
C ARG A 80 -17.76 7.09 3.31
N ARG A 81 -17.13 7.64 4.35
CA ARG A 81 -17.69 8.80 5.11
C ARG A 81 -17.84 10.03 4.23
N ARG A 82 -17.04 10.16 3.20
CA ARG A 82 -17.09 11.24 2.20
C ARG A 82 -18.06 10.94 1.06
N GLY A 83 -18.74 9.79 1.08
CA GLY A 83 -19.66 9.36 0.00
C GLY A 83 -18.93 8.91 -1.27
N VAL A 84 -17.63 8.61 -1.21
CA VAL A 84 -16.85 8.13 -2.33
C VAL A 84 -16.89 6.60 -2.36
N ALA A 85 -17.35 6.02 -3.48
CA ALA A 85 -17.32 4.57 -3.69
C ALA A 85 -15.87 4.08 -3.73
N ALA A 86 -15.54 3.08 -2.89
CA ALA A 86 -14.20 2.55 -2.78
C ALA A 86 -14.21 1.06 -2.44
N THR A 87 -13.31 0.30 -3.07
CA THR A 87 -13.09 -1.12 -2.83
C THR A 87 -11.61 -1.36 -2.56
N GLY A 88 -11.29 -2.20 -1.59
CA GLY A 88 -9.92 -2.61 -1.28
C GLY A 88 -9.53 -3.91 -1.96
N VAL A 89 -8.23 -4.12 -2.17
CA VAL A 89 -7.63 -5.41 -2.51
C VAL A 89 -6.60 -5.74 -1.43
N GLU A 90 -6.70 -6.94 -0.84
CA GLU A 90 -5.84 -7.34 0.27
C GLU A 90 -5.66 -8.87 0.28
N VAL A 91 -4.43 -9.34 0.46
CA VAL A 91 -4.12 -10.78 0.49
C VAL A 91 -4.30 -11.41 1.87
N SER A 92 -4.17 -10.62 2.94
CA SER A 92 -4.32 -11.12 4.31
C SER A 92 -5.78 -11.33 4.66
N ALA A 93 -6.18 -12.59 4.86
CA ALA A 93 -7.54 -12.93 5.30
C ALA A 93 -7.91 -12.25 6.63
N ARG A 94 -6.95 -12.05 7.53
CA ARG A 94 -7.18 -11.34 8.79
C ARG A 94 -7.45 -9.86 8.57
N ALA A 95 -6.64 -9.17 7.76
CA ALA A 95 -6.85 -7.77 7.41
C ALA A 95 -8.21 -7.56 6.74
N VAL A 96 -8.57 -8.43 5.79
CA VAL A 96 -9.88 -8.44 5.12
C VAL A 96 -11.03 -8.55 6.12
N ARG A 97 -10.94 -9.48 7.10
CA ARG A 97 -11.98 -9.59 8.14
C ARG A 97 -12.11 -8.30 8.97
N ILE A 98 -10.98 -7.70 9.36
CA ILE A 98 -10.99 -6.44 10.12
C ILE A 98 -11.61 -5.31 9.29
N ALA A 99 -11.21 -5.16 8.02
CA ALA A 99 -11.73 -4.14 7.13
C ALA A 99 -13.24 -4.29 6.89
N ARG A 100 -13.71 -5.51 6.61
CA ARG A 100 -15.14 -5.81 6.44
C ARG A 100 -15.95 -5.55 7.71
N ALA A 101 -15.41 -5.87 8.88
CA ALA A 101 -16.06 -5.55 10.18
C ALA A 101 -16.20 -4.03 10.41
N ARG A 102 -15.36 -3.21 9.78
CA ARG A 102 -15.42 -1.75 9.75
C ARG A 102 -16.36 -1.20 8.66
N GLY A 103 -16.98 -2.10 7.87
CA GLY A 103 -17.90 -1.78 6.78
C GLY A 103 -17.20 -1.38 5.49
N ALA A 104 -15.95 -1.78 5.28
CA ALA A 104 -15.26 -1.63 4.00
C ALA A 104 -15.61 -2.75 3.04
N GLU A 105 -15.69 -2.45 1.73
CA GLU A 105 -15.75 -3.45 0.67
C GLU A 105 -14.32 -3.87 0.32
N VAL A 106 -14.04 -5.18 0.32
CA VAL A 106 -12.69 -5.71 0.07
C VAL A 106 -12.75 -6.98 -0.76
N ILE A 107 -11.94 -7.03 -1.80
CA ILE A 107 -11.61 -8.23 -2.57
C ILE A 107 -10.41 -8.88 -1.89
N GLU A 108 -10.57 -10.12 -1.44
CA GLU A 108 -9.49 -10.92 -0.91
C GLU A 108 -8.70 -11.54 -2.07
N GLY A 109 -7.43 -11.17 -2.22
CA GLY A 109 -6.58 -11.66 -3.28
C GLY A 109 -5.47 -10.69 -3.68
N SER A 110 -4.68 -11.10 -4.67
CA SER A 110 -3.57 -10.32 -5.20
C SER A 110 -4.05 -9.32 -6.24
N ILE A 111 -3.49 -8.11 -6.23
CA ILE A 111 -3.72 -7.10 -7.28
C ILE A 111 -3.38 -7.62 -8.68
N PHE A 112 -2.47 -8.57 -8.79
CA PHE A 112 -2.08 -9.16 -10.06
C PHE A 112 -3.07 -10.20 -10.59
N GLU A 113 -4.00 -10.69 -9.74
CA GLU A 113 -4.93 -11.77 -10.04
C GLU A 113 -6.40 -11.33 -10.13
N ILE A 114 -6.75 -10.16 -9.58
CA ILE A 114 -8.12 -9.65 -9.68
C ILE A 114 -8.51 -9.42 -11.14
N PRO A 115 -9.80 -9.55 -11.50
CA PRO A 115 -10.28 -9.27 -12.86
C PRO A 115 -9.88 -7.88 -13.35
N ALA A 116 -9.53 -7.78 -14.62
CA ALA A 116 -9.19 -6.51 -15.27
C ALA A 116 -10.48 -5.72 -15.60
N TRP A 117 -11.01 -5.01 -14.63
CA TRP A 117 -12.09 -4.06 -14.87
C TRP A 117 -11.51 -2.63 -14.92
N ALA A 118 -11.46 -2.07 -16.12
CA ALA A 118 -10.87 -0.75 -16.38
C ALA A 118 -11.87 0.39 -16.10
N GLY A 119 -12.35 0.49 -14.88
CA GLY A 119 -13.34 1.50 -14.48
C GLY A 119 -12.93 2.40 -13.31
N TRP A 120 -11.77 2.17 -12.71
CA TRP A 120 -11.35 2.89 -11.51
C TRP A 120 -10.96 4.34 -11.82
N GLY A 121 -11.51 5.28 -11.08
CA GLY A 121 -11.15 6.70 -11.17
C GLY A 121 -9.84 7.00 -10.48
N THR A 122 -9.60 6.33 -9.34
CA THR A 122 -8.33 6.45 -8.59
C THR A 122 -7.90 5.09 -8.05
N ALA A 123 -6.60 4.83 -8.10
CA ALA A 123 -5.94 3.74 -7.38
C ALA A 123 -5.07 4.32 -6.25
N LEU A 124 -5.09 3.73 -5.06
CA LEU A 124 -4.24 4.10 -3.94
C LEU A 124 -3.13 3.07 -3.74
N LEU A 125 -1.90 3.53 -3.61
CA LEU A 125 -0.70 2.79 -3.19
C LEU A 125 -0.06 3.52 -2.01
N LEU A 126 -0.63 3.37 -0.82
CA LEU A 126 -0.19 4.06 0.38
C LEU A 126 0.60 3.12 1.30
N ASP A 127 1.25 3.65 2.33
CA ASP A 127 2.04 2.87 3.31
C ASP A 127 3.19 2.05 2.70
N GLY A 128 3.77 2.53 1.60
CA GLY A 128 4.85 1.85 0.91
C GLY A 128 4.41 0.73 -0.04
N ASN A 129 3.12 0.61 -0.34
CA ASN A 129 2.56 -0.44 -1.19
C ASN A 129 3.03 -0.38 -2.66
N ILE A 130 3.72 0.68 -3.08
CA ILE A 130 4.46 0.71 -4.36
C ILE A 130 5.50 -0.42 -4.44
N GLY A 131 5.91 -0.97 -3.29
CA GLY A 131 6.84 -2.09 -3.19
C GLY A 131 6.26 -3.46 -3.45
N ILE A 132 4.94 -3.61 -3.53
CA ILE A 132 4.25 -4.91 -3.70
C ILE A 132 4.78 -5.63 -4.95
N GLY A 133 5.26 -6.87 -4.74
CA GLY A 133 5.78 -7.72 -5.81
C GLY A 133 7.21 -7.40 -6.24
N GLY A 134 7.87 -6.37 -5.65
CA GLY A 134 9.27 -6.02 -5.90
C GLY A 134 9.56 -5.38 -7.26
N ASP A 135 8.53 -5.12 -8.06
CA ASP A 135 8.63 -4.55 -9.41
C ASP A 135 7.61 -3.40 -9.57
N PRO A 136 8.01 -2.16 -9.26
CA PRO A 136 7.15 -0.98 -9.36
C PRO A 136 6.61 -0.72 -10.77
N GLU A 137 7.39 -0.99 -11.81
CA GLU A 137 6.96 -0.79 -13.20
C GLU A 137 5.82 -1.75 -13.56
N ARG A 138 5.97 -3.03 -13.23
CA ARG A 138 4.92 -4.05 -13.42
C ARG A 138 3.68 -3.72 -12.61
N LEU A 139 3.82 -3.27 -11.35
CA LEU A 139 2.70 -2.90 -10.50
C LEU A 139 1.96 -1.69 -11.08
N LEU A 140 2.67 -0.64 -11.47
CA LEU A 140 2.08 0.56 -12.07
C LEU A 140 1.43 0.26 -13.43
N ALA A 141 2.03 -0.60 -14.26
CA ALA A 141 1.43 -1.05 -15.52
C ALA A 141 0.10 -1.80 -15.26
N ARG A 142 0.06 -2.66 -14.23
CA ARG A 142 -1.18 -3.31 -13.80
C ARG A 142 -2.24 -2.29 -13.38
N ILE A 143 -1.85 -1.27 -12.61
CA ILE A 143 -2.75 -0.20 -12.16
C ILE A 143 -3.24 0.62 -13.34
N ALA A 144 -2.35 1.00 -14.27
CA ALA A 144 -2.74 1.72 -15.49
C ALA A 144 -3.83 0.98 -16.27
N ALA A 145 -3.74 -0.35 -16.37
CA ALA A 145 -4.76 -1.17 -17.03
C ALA A 145 -6.11 -1.15 -16.29
N LEU A 146 -6.13 -0.94 -14.98
CA LEU A 146 -7.35 -0.90 -14.15
C LEU A 146 -7.99 0.49 -14.08
N LEU A 147 -7.21 1.55 -14.24
CA LEU A 147 -7.72 2.92 -14.27
C LEU A 147 -8.53 3.18 -15.54
N ARG A 148 -9.60 3.96 -15.46
CA ARG A 148 -10.27 4.52 -16.63
C ARG A 148 -9.36 5.56 -17.32
N PRO A 149 -9.56 5.89 -18.60
CA PRO A 149 -8.91 7.04 -19.21
C PRO A 149 -9.13 8.32 -18.38
N GLY A 150 -8.05 9.08 -18.14
CA GLY A 150 -8.03 10.23 -17.24
C GLY A 150 -8.07 9.91 -15.75
N GLY A 151 -8.07 8.64 -15.37
CA GLY A 151 -7.93 8.21 -13.97
C GLY A 151 -6.51 8.42 -13.45
N SER A 152 -6.32 8.27 -12.14
CA SER A 152 -5.03 8.54 -11.49
C SER A 152 -4.65 7.49 -10.45
N ALA A 153 -3.34 7.31 -10.22
CA ALA A 153 -2.82 6.60 -9.07
C ALA A 153 -2.24 7.61 -8.06
N LEU A 154 -2.58 7.45 -6.78
CA LEU A 154 -1.97 8.19 -5.66
C LEU A 154 -0.99 7.25 -4.99
N VAL A 155 0.29 7.60 -5.03
CA VAL A 155 1.39 6.72 -4.63
C VAL A 155 2.18 7.37 -3.52
N GLU A 156 2.31 6.70 -2.38
CA GLU A 156 3.25 7.10 -1.33
C GLU A 156 4.66 6.62 -1.67
N LEU A 157 5.62 7.50 -1.48
CA LEU A 157 7.01 7.34 -1.88
C LEU A 157 7.94 7.64 -0.71
N ASP A 158 9.16 7.13 -0.78
CA ASP A 158 10.23 7.60 0.09
C ASP A 158 10.61 9.05 -0.24
N PRO A 159 11.20 9.81 0.71
CA PRO A 159 11.62 11.18 0.48
C PRO A 159 12.52 11.32 -0.76
N PRO A 160 12.60 12.53 -1.36
CA PRO A 160 13.58 12.84 -2.40
C PRO A 160 15.00 12.49 -1.95
N ARG A 161 15.84 12.05 -2.90
CA ARG A 161 17.21 11.56 -2.69
C ARG A 161 17.29 10.21 -1.95
N SER A 162 16.17 9.58 -1.63
CA SER A 162 16.17 8.19 -1.21
C SER A 162 16.52 7.31 -2.40
N GLN A 163 17.40 6.35 -2.17
CA GLN A 163 17.79 5.42 -3.22
C GLN A 163 16.61 4.47 -3.52
N THR A 164 16.17 4.44 -4.78
CA THR A 164 15.22 3.42 -5.26
C THR A 164 15.91 2.06 -5.30
N ARG A 165 15.26 1.04 -4.72
CA ARG A 165 15.83 -0.31 -4.59
C ARG A 165 14.75 -1.36 -4.79
N MET A 166 15.06 -2.36 -5.60
CA MET A 166 14.37 -3.65 -5.61
C MET A 166 15.17 -4.61 -4.76
N LEU A 167 14.55 -5.24 -3.78
CA LEU A 167 15.20 -6.04 -2.75
C LEU A 167 14.30 -7.18 -2.30
N ARG A 168 14.84 -8.08 -1.49
CA ARG A 168 14.03 -9.00 -0.72
C ARG A 168 13.86 -8.45 0.68
N LEU A 169 12.64 -8.55 1.20
CA LEU A 169 12.26 -8.07 2.52
C LEU A 169 11.73 -9.25 3.34
N ARG A 170 12.10 -9.31 4.60
CA ARG A 170 11.46 -10.19 5.58
C ARG A 170 10.90 -9.38 6.73
N LEU A 171 9.91 -9.92 7.39
CA LEU A 171 9.38 -9.34 8.63
C LEU A 171 10.06 -9.99 9.82
N GLU A 172 10.38 -9.19 10.83
CA GLU A 172 10.86 -9.63 12.13
C GLU A 172 9.88 -9.16 13.20
N GLY A 173 9.35 -10.11 13.96
CA GLY A 173 8.54 -9.89 15.15
C GLY A 173 9.34 -10.16 16.43
N PRO A 174 8.69 -10.11 17.60
CA PRO A 174 9.35 -10.32 18.90
C PRO A 174 10.01 -11.70 19.07
N HIS A 175 9.46 -12.73 18.41
CA HIS A 175 9.86 -14.13 18.59
C HIS A 175 10.05 -14.87 17.27
N ASP A 176 9.58 -14.32 16.14
CA ASP A 176 9.53 -14.97 14.85
C ASP A 176 10.14 -14.11 13.75
N VAL A 177 10.58 -14.76 12.68
CA VAL A 177 11.01 -14.12 11.44
C VAL A 177 10.23 -14.72 10.28
N SER A 178 9.98 -13.93 9.23
CA SER A 178 9.32 -14.45 8.04
C SER A 178 10.32 -14.97 7.00
N ASP A 179 9.79 -15.68 6.01
CA ASP A 179 10.43 -15.86 4.73
C ASP A 179 10.70 -14.51 4.03
N TRP A 180 11.55 -14.56 3.00
CA TRP A 180 11.88 -13.41 2.19
C TRP A 180 10.86 -13.24 1.07
N ILE A 181 10.30 -12.02 0.94
CA ILE A 181 9.40 -11.65 -0.14
C ILE A 181 10.04 -10.56 -1.02
N PRO A 182 9.73 -10.51 -2.32
CA PRO A 182 10.15 -9.42 -3.19
C PRO A 182 9.44 -8.12 -2.81
N TRP A 183 10.23 -7.05 -2.71
CA TRP A 183 9.73 -5.72 -2.35
C TRP A 183 10.53 -4.63 -3.08
N ALA A 184 9.98 -3.42 -3.12
CA ALA A 184 10.71 -2.25 -3.60
C ALA A 184 10.50 -1.05 -2.68
N TRP A 185 11.51 -0.20 -2.58
CA TRP A 185 11.41 1.16 -2.06
C TRP A 185 11.68 2.14 -3.20
N VAL A 186 10.83 3.14 -3.33
CA VAL A 186 10.89 4.08 -4.45
C VAL A 186 11.00 5.50 -3.92
N GLY A 187 12.11 6.17 -4.22
CA GLY A 187 12.30 7.59 -3.91
C GLY A 187 11.46 8.48 -4.83
N ALA A 188 11.02 9.62 -4.30
CA ALA A 188 10.17 10.55 -5.04
C ALA A 188 10.81 11.05 -6.36
N ASP A 189 12.13 11.18 -6.39
CA ASP A 189 12.87 11.61 -7.58
C ASP A 189 12.83 10.57 -8.72
N ALA A 190 12.59 9.30 -8.39
CA ALA A 190 12.62 8.21 -9.37
C ALA A 190 11.25 7.86 -9.96
N ILE A 191 10.16 8.40 -9.42
CA ILE A 191 8.81 7.96 -9.80
C ILE A 191 8.44 8.29 -11.25
N ALA A 192 8.88 9.44 -11.78
CA ALA A 192 8.49 9.88 -13.11
C ALA A 192 8.93 8.91 -14.23
N PRO A 193 10.20 8.47 -14.34
CA PRO A 193 10.58 7.48 -15.33
C PRO A 193 9.92 6.12 -15.13
N ILE A 194 9.73 5.66 -13.89
CA ILE A 194 9.03 4.38 -13.58
C ILE A 194 7.57 4.46 -14.04
N ALA A 195 6.89 5.56 -13.76
CA ALA A 195 5.51 5.79 -14.20
C ALA A 195 5.38 5.82 -15.73
N ALA A 196 6.33 6.48 -16.41
CA ALA A 196 6.32 6.59 -17.87
C ALA A 196 6.40 5.21 -18.55
N VAL A 197 7.23 4.29 -18.06
CA VAL A 197 7.30 2.90 -18.55
C VAL A 197 5.95 2.19 -18.41
N ALA A 198 5.19 2.50 -17.35
CA ALA A 198 3.86 1.94 -17.10
C ALA A 198 2.72 2.64 -17.87
N GLY A 199 3.00 3.64 -18.69
CA GLY A 199 1.99 4.42 -19.41
C GLY A 199 1.24 5.42 -18.53
N LEU A 200 1.88 5.88 -17.45
CA LEU A 200 1.36 6.91 -16.54
C LEU A 200 2.27 8.14 -16.59
N THR A 201 1.68 9.32 -16.46
CA THR A 201 2.41 10.60 -16.40
C THR A 201 2.37 11.16 -14.99
N LEU A 202 3.51 11.62 -14.48
CA LEU A 202 3.57 12.34 -13.22
C LEU A 202 2.86 13.70 -13.37
N ASP A 203 1.80 13.90 -12.58
CA ASP A 203 0.98 15.11 -12.59
C ASP A 203 1.38 16.08 -11.45
N ASP A 204 1.58 15.56 -10.23
CA ASP A 204 1.94 16.37 -9.06
C ASP A 204 2.67 15.54 -8.00
N ILE A 205 3.51 16.19 -7.19
CA ILE A 205 4.11 15.63 -5.98
C ILE A 205 3.82 16.54 -4.81
N ARG A 206 3.31 16.00 -3.73
CA ARG A 206 3.11 16.73 -2.46
C ARG A 206 3.77 16.01 -1.30
N SER A 207 4.16 16.78 -0.31
CA SER A 207 4.62 16.27 0.98
C SER A 207 3.72 16.78 2.09
N THR A 208 3.45 15.92 3.07
CA THR A 208 2.83 16.28 4.34
C THR A 208 3.75 15.77 5.45
N GLU A 209 4.21 16.64 6.33
CA GLU A 209 5.19 16.30 7.38
C GLU A 209 6.43 15.58 6.80
N GLN A 210 6.49 14.26 6.93
CA GLN A 210 7.61 13.43 6.47
C GLN A 210 7.21 12.41 5.40
N ARG A 211 5.99 12.52 4.84
CA ARG A 211 5.46 11.60 3.82
C ARG A 211 5.37 12.30 2.48
N TRP A 212 5.69 11.58 1.41
CA TRP A 212 5.71 12.07 0.04
C TRP A 212 4.70 11.31 -0.80
N PHE A 213 3.92 12.02 -1.59
CA PHE A 213 2.85 11.46 -2.40
C PHE A 213 2.93 11.99 -3.82
N ALA A 214 2.91 11.08 -4.80
CA ALA A 214 2.78 11.42 -6.20
C ALA A 214 1.36 11.14 -6.70
N ARG A 215 0.86 12.00 -7.55
CA ARG A 215 -0.30 11.74 -8.40
C ARG A 215 0.20 11.39 -9.80
N LEU A 216 -0.08 10.17 -10.24
CA LEU A 216 0.25 9.67 -11.57
C LEU A 216 -1.06 9.57 -12.37
N ARG A 217 -1.09 10.11 -13.56
CA ARG A 217 -2.29 10.18 -14.38
C ARG A 217 -2.21 9.22 -15.58
N ARG A 218 -3.27 8.47 -15.80
CA ARG A 218 -3.46 7.77 -17.07
C ARG A 218 -3.99 8.77 -18.12
N GLU A 219 -3.32 8.87 -19.27
CA GLU A 219 -3.77 9.74 -20.35
C GLU A 219 -5.19 9.39 -20.81
N GLN A 220 -5.88 10.40 -21.33
CA GLN A 220 -7.16 10.18 -21.98
C GLN A 220 -6.90 9.46 -23.31
N ALA A 221 -7.73 8.48 -23.65
CA ALA A 221 -7.71 7.95 -25.02
C ALA A 221 -8.07 9.08 -25.99
N PRO A 222 -7.37 9.20 -27.12
CA PRO A 222 -7.68 10.18 -28.15
C PRO A 222 -9.10 10.09 -28.67
#